data_f263b08dbe6506463431e65364a23dbd
#
_entry.id   f263b08dbe6506463431e65364a23dbd
#
_cell.length_a   1.000
_cell.length_b   1.000
_cell.length_c   1.000
_cell.angle_alpha   90.00
_cell.angle_beta   90.00
_cell.angle_gamma   90.00
#
_symmetry.space_group_name_H-M   'P 1'
#
loop_
_entity.id
_entity.type
_entity.pdbx_description
1 polymer ?
#
loop_
_entity_poly.entity_id
_entity_poly.type
_entity_poly.pdbx_seq_one_letter_code
_entity_poly.pdbx_strand_id
1 'polypeptide(L)'
;MIKSKIVLLSALVSCTLISGCKEENKNNVSIEFMHSSVEQERQAVISKLIARFEKENPGITVKQVPVEEDAYNTKVITLSRSGSLPEVIETSHDYAKVMDKEQLIDRQAVATVISNVGEGAFCDGVLRIVRTEDGSAWT
;
A
#
# COMPACT_ATOMS: atom_id res chain seq x y z
N MET A 1 -6.85 -14.07 84.45
CA MET A 1 -6.40 -14.94 83.35
C MET A 1 -7.50 -14.98 82.29
N ILE A 2 -7.47 -14.07 81.31
CA ILE A 2 -8.44 -14.08 80.25
C ILE A 2 -7.62 -13.93 78.92
N LYS A 3 -7.63 -14.98 78.13
CA LYS A 3 -6.97 -15.03 76.85
C LYS A 3 -7.84 -14.41 75.75
N SER A 4 -7.45 -13.24 75.26
CA SER A 4 -8.09 -12.60 74.13
C SER A 4 -7.67 -13.29 72.82
N LYS A 5 -8.64 -13.80 72.07
CA LYS A 5 -8.44 -14.34 70.72
C LYS A 5 -8.72 -13.21 69.75
N ILE A 6 -7.67 -12.74 69.13
CA ILE A 6 -7.75 -11.79 68.03
C ILE A 6 -8.05 -12.61 66.76
N VAL A 7 -9.22 -12.40 66.17
CA VAL A 7 -9.61 -12.92 64.87
C VAL A 7 -9.17 -11.92 63.80
N LEU A 8 -8.14 -12.26 63.07
CA LEU A 8 -7.75 -11.49 61.89
C LEU A 8 -8.68 -11.83 60.71
N LEU A 9 -9.52 -10.88 60.35
CA LEU A 9 -10.36 -10.96 59.18
C LEU A 9 -9.53 -10.46 57.99
N SER A 10 -8.99 -11.37 57.21
CA SER A 10 -8.24 -11.07 55.97
C SER A 10 -9.23 -10.81 54.84
N ALA A 11 -9.45 -9.54 54.51
CA ALA A 11 -10.21 -9.15 53.34
C ALA A 11 -9.32 -9.27 52.10
N LEU A 12 -9.51 -10.35 51.32
CA LEU A 12 -8.92 -10.47 49.95
C LEU A 12 -9.66 -9.51 49.02
N VAL A 13 -9.05 -8.39 48.75
CA VAL A 13 -9.46 -7.52 47.61
C VAL A 13 -8.93 -8.16 46.33
N SER A 14 -9.78 -8.88 45.62
CA SER A 14 -9.53 -9.33 44.27
C SER A 14 -9.60 -8.15 43.30
N CYS A 15 -8.46 -7.53 43.02
CA CYS A 15 -8.32 -6.63 41.87
C CYS A 15 -8.39 -7.47 40.56
N THR A 16 -9.57 -7.56 39.98
CA THR A 16 -9.73 -8.00 38.60
C THR A 16 -9.20 -6.91 37.69
N LEU A 17 -7.94 -7.03 37.28
CA LEU A 17 -7.38 -6.27 36.18
C LEU A 17 -8.08 -6.76 34.90
N ILE A 18 -9.10 -6.02 34.46
CA ILE A 18 -9.66 -6.15 33.15
C ILE A 18 -8.60 -5.56 32.23
N SER A 19 -7.61 -6.37 31.82
CA SER A 19 -6.76 -6.11 30.70
C SER A 19 -7.66 -6.18 29.47
N GLY A 20 -8.22 -5.03 29.10
CA GLY A 20 -8.81 -4.85 27.77
C GLY A 20 -7.69 -5.01 26.74
N CYS A 21 -7.43 -6.22 26.33
CA CYS A 21 -6.73 -6.48 25.10
C CYS A 21 -7.59 -5.87 24.00
N LYS A 22 -7.24 -4.65 23.58
CA LYS A 22 -7.64 -4.14 22.30
C LYS A 22 -7.09 -5.18 21.31
N GLU A 23 -7.95 -5.98 20.71
CA GLU A 23 -7.55 -6.83 19.60
C GLU A 23 -6.91 -5.91 18.58
N GLU A 24 -5.59 -5.87 18.55
CA GLU A 24 -4.83 -5.30 17.47
C GLU A 24 -5.20 -6.16 16.26
N ASN A 25 -6.00 -5.57 15.39
CA ASN A 25 -6.45 -6.21 14.16
C ASN A 25 -5.19 -6.54 13.35
N LYS A 26 -4.72 -7.79 13.45
CA LYS A 26 -3.42 -8.27 12.94
C LYS A 26 -3.27 -8.21 11.42
N ASN A 27 -4.22 -7.60 10.74
CA ASN A 27 -4.29 -7.51 9.28
C ASN A 27 -4.37 -6.07 8.75
N ASN A 28 -4.01 -5.05 9.52
CA ASN A 28 -3.94 -3.70 8.97
C ASN A 28 -2.64 -3.55 8.18
N VAL A 29 -2.79 -3.53 6.86
CA VAL A 29 -1.71 -3.27 5.90
C VAL A 29 -1.78 -1.79 5.51
N SER A 30 -0.67 -1.09 5.60
CA SER A 30 -0.55 0.26 5.06
C SER A 30 0.32 0.21 3.81
N ILE A 31 -0.21 0.71 2.70
CA ILE A 31 0.52 0.84 1.44
C ILE A 31 0.68 2.30 1.07
N GLU A 32 1.78 2.65 0.45
CA GLU A 32 2.02 3.99 -0.09
C GLU A 32 1.76 4.00 -1.60
N PHE A 33 1.02 5.01 -2.06
CA PHE A 33 0.80 5.28 -3.48
C PHE A 33 1.48 6.58 -3.87
N MET A 34 2.55 6.48 -4.65
CA MET A 34 3.28 7.63 -5.17
C MET A 34 2.78 8.00 -6.57
N HIS A 35 2.46 9.27 -6.76
CA HIS A 35 1.91 9.80 -7.99
C HIS A 35 2.38 11.24 -8.26
N SER A 36 2.25 11.71 -9.50
CA SER A 36 2.67 13.06 -9.93
C SER A 36 1.58 14.12 -9.80
N SER A 37 0.38 13.75 -9.38
CA SER A 37 -0.75 14.67 -9.25
C SER A 37 -0.64 15.52 -7.99
N VAL A 38 0.00 16.68 -8.09
CA VAL A 38 0.21 17.60 -6.96
C VAL A 38 -0.89 18.64 -6.84
N GLU A 39 -1.70 18.86 -7.87
CA GLU A 39 -2.81 19.82 -7.86
C GLU A 39 -3.91 19.34 -6.91
N GLN A 40 -4.42 20.27 -6.13
CA GLN A 40 -5.42 19.98 -5.08
C GLN A 40 -6.65 19.25 -5.63
N GLU A 41 -7.12 19.61 -6.80
CA GLU A 41 -8.29 18.99 -7.43
C GLU A 41 -8.04 17.53 -7.79
N ARG A 42 -6.87 17.22 -8.35
CA ARG A 42 -6.47 15.84 -8.68
C ARG A 42 -6.27 15.00 -7.43
N GLN A 43 -5.60 15.56 -6.42
CA GLN A 43 -5.45 14.85 -5.13
C GLN A 43 -6.80 14.57 -4.48
N ALA A 44 -7.78 15.47 -4.60
CA ALA A 44 -9.12 15.23 -4.08
C ALA A 44 -9.85 14.07 -4.79
N VAL A 45 -9.63 13.90 -6.10
CA VAL A 45 -10.16 12.75 -6.86
C VAL A 45 -9.50 11.46 -6.40
N ILE A 46 -8.19 11.44 -6.30
CA ILE A 46 -7.44 10.28 -5.81
C ILE A 46 -7.89 9.91 -4.40
N SER A 47 -8.05 10.89 -3.50
CA SER A 47 -8.55 10.66 -2.13
C SER A 47 -9.92 9.98 -2.12
N LYS A 48 -10.83 10.36 -3.02
CA LYS A 48 -12.14 9.71 -3.13
C LYS A 48 -12.03 8.25 -3.61
N LEU A 49 -11.14 7.99 -4.56
CA LEU A 49 -10.89 6.63 -5.04
C LEU A 49 -10.27 5.75 -3.95
N ILE A 50 -9.30 6.29 -3.20
CA ILE A 50 -8.69 5.61 -2.05
C ILE A 50 -9.74 5.31 -0.98
N ALA A 51 -10.56 6.28 -0.60
CA ALA A 51 -11.61 6.07 0.40
C ALA A 51 -12.62 4.97 -0.01
N ARG A 52 -12.92 4.88 -1.31
CA ARG A 52 -13.74 3.79 -1.86
C ARG A 52 -13.02 2.45 -1.77
N PHE A 53 -11.75 2.40 -2.18
CA PHE A 53 -10.93 1.19 -2.12
C PHE A 53 -10.80 0.67 -0.68
N GLU A 54 -10.49 1.54 0.28
CA GLU A 54 -10.37 1.17 1.70
C GLU A 54 -11.69 0.65 2.28
N LYS A 55 -12.83 1.23 1.85
CA LYS A 55 -14.15 0.73 2.24
C LYS A 55 -14.43 -0.66 1.69
N GLU A 56 -14.00 -0.95 0.45
CA GLU A 56 -14.17 -2.24 -0.21
C GLU A 56 -13.13 -3.28 0.27
N ASN A 57 -12.02 -2.83 0.89
CA ASN A 57 -10.92 -3.66 1.38
C ASN A 57 -10.59 -3.36 2.86
N PRO A 58 -11.45 -3.77 3.81
CA PRO A 58 -11.22 -3.52 5.23
C PRO A 58 -9.89 -4.11 5.69
N GLY A 59 -9.07 -3.30 6.37
CA GLY A 59 -7.74 -3.68 6.84
C GLY A 59 -6.60 -3.23 5.92
N ILE A 60 -6.89 -2.57 4.79
CA ILE A 60 -5.88 -1.91 3.98
C ILE A 60 -6.06 -0.39 4.09
N THR A 61 -4.98 0.32 4.33
CA THR A 61 -4.93 1.79 4.33
C THR A 61 -3.97 2.25 3.25
N VAL A 62 -4.34 3.27 2.48
CA VAL A 62 -3.52 3.82 1.40
C VAL A 62 -3.09 5.24 1.72
N LYS A 63 -1.79 5.48 1.80
CA LYS A 63 -1.20 6.80 1.98
C LYS A 63 -0.75 7.36 0.64
N GLN A 64 -1.26 8.53 0.27
CA GLN A 64 -0.78 9.25 -0.91
C GLN A 64 0.59 9.88 -0.68
N VAL A 65 1.45 9.78 -1.68
CA VAL A 65 2.78 10.40 -1.73
C VAL A 65 2.87 11.23 -3.02
N PRO A 66 2.29 12.45 -3.05
CA PRO A 66 2.38 13.30 -4.22
C PRO A 66 3.82 13.82 -4.41
N VAL A 67 4.29 13.85 -5.64
CA VAL A 67 5.64 14.29 -6.03
C VAL A 67 5.53 15.13 -7.28
N GLU A 68 6.17 16.30 -7.31
CA GLU A 68 6.23 17.15 -8.49
C GLU A 68 6.73 16.38 -9.72
N GLU A 69 6.09 16.61 -10.88
CA GLU A 69 6.32 15.86 -12.11
C GLU A 69 7.81 15.87 -12.52
N ASP A 70 8.45 17.05 -12.46
CA ASP A 70 9.86 17.21 -12.82
C ASP A 70 10.82 16.40 -11.93
N ALA A 71 10.45 16.18 -10.67
CA ALA A 71 11.24 15.41 -9.70
C ALA A 71 10.87 13.92 -9.68
N TYR A 72 9.75 13.54 -10.27
CA TYR A 72 9.14 12.24 -10.09
C TYR A 72 10.06 11.09 -10.51
N ASN A 73 10.53 11.12 -11.76
CA ASN A 73 11.39 10.07 -12.30
C ASN A 73 12.71 9.92 -11.52
N THR A 74 13.34 11.04 -11.14
CA THR A 74 14.56 11.03 -10.33
C THR A 74 14.31 10.39 -8.97
N LYS A 75 13.15 10.68 -8.36
CA LYS A 75 12.76 10.11 -7.08
C LYS A 75 12.51 8.61 -7.20
N VAL A 76 11.81 8.15 -8.24
CA VAL A 76 11.60 6.71 -8.49
C VAL A 76 12.93 5.98 -8.62
N ILE A 77 13.88 6.48 -9.42
CA ILE A 77 15.20 5.86 -9.57
C ILE A 77 15.93 5.79 -8.22
N THR A 78 15.91 6.89 -7.48
CA THR A 78 16.62 6.96 -6.19
C THR A 78 16.04 5.98 -5.18
N LEU A 79 14.72 5.94 -5.06
CA LEU A 79 14.02 5.03 -4.13
C LEU A 79 14.18 3.57 -4.56
N SER A 80 14.17 3.28 -5.87
CA SER A 80 14.43 1.94 -6.39
C SER A 80 15.81 1.44 -6.00
N ARG A 81 16.84 2.26 -6.20
CA ARG A 81 18.23 1.89 -5.84
C ARG A 81 18.44 1.71 -4.34
N SER A 82 17.66 2.38 -3.51
CA SER A 82 17.70 2.22 -2.04
C SER A 82 16.81 1.10 -1.52
N GLY A 83 16.03 0.44 -2.39
CA GLY A 83 15.06 -0.57 -1.98
C GLY A 83 13.89 0.00 -1.16
N SER A 84 13.54 1.28 -1.37
CA SER A 84 12.54 2.03 -0.59
C SER A 84 11.41 2.55 -1.48
N LEU A 85 11.15 1.89 -2.62
CA LEU A 85 9.99 2.24 -3.45
C LEU A 85 8.69 2.03 -2.67
N PRO A 86 7.71 2.93 -2.81
CA PRO A 86 6.34 2.66 -2.41
C PRO A 86 5.77 1.41 -3.09
N GLU A 87 4.78 0.79 -2.48
CA GLU A 87 4.14 -0.43 -2.99
C GLU A 87 3.42 -0.19 -4.32
N VAL A 88 2.92 1.04 -4.53
CA VAL A 88 2.25 1.44 -5.78
C VAL A 88 2.86 2.75 -6.27
N ILE A 89 3.26 2.77 -7.53
CA ILE A 89 3.74 3.97 -8.20
C ILE A 89 2.99 4.22 -9.50
N GLU A 90 2.72 5.48 -9.80
CA GLU A 90 2.33 5.90 -11.14
C GLU A 90 3.56 5.93 -12.04
N THR A 91 3.44 5.55 -13.31
CA THR A 91 4.53 5.70 -14.26
C THR A 91 4.00 5.99 -15.67
N SER A 92 4.79 6.66 -16.50
CA SER A 92 4.51 6.80 -17.92
C SER A 92 5.08 5.61 -18.70
N HIS A 93 4.52 5.34 -19.89
CA HIS A 93 5.01 4.27 -20.77
C HIS A 93 6.48 4.47 -21.19
N ASP A 94 6.92 5.71 -21.38
CA ASP A 94 8.32 6.00 -21.73
C ASP A 94 9.26 5.69 -20.58
N TYR A 95 8.81 6.01 -19.36
CA TYR A 95 9.61 5.74 -18.17
C TYR A 95 9.61 4.25 -17.82
N ALA A 96 8.52 3.56 -18.06
CA ALA A 96 8.46 2.11 -17.87
C ALA A 96 9.49 1.38 -18.75
N LYS A 97 9.77 1.85 -19.98
CA LYS A 97 10.88 1.33 -20.80
C LYS A 97 12.25 1.48 -20.15
N VAL A 98 12.47 2.60 -19.47
CA VAL A 98 13.71 2.83 -18.70
C VAL A 98 13.77 1.86 -17.53
N MET A 99 12.68 1.72 -16.78
CA MET A 99 12.61 0.78 -15.66
C MET A 99 12.83 -0.67 -16.10
N ASP A 100 12.31 -1.06 -17.27
CA ASP A 100 12.52 -2.40 -17.82
C ASP A 100 13.98 -2.65 -18.17
N LYS A 101 14.65 -1.69 -18.81
CA LYS A 101 16.10 -1.77 -19.10
C LYS A 101 16.95 -1.87 -17.84
N GLU A 102 16.55 -1.17 -16.78
CA GLU A 102 17.22 -1.20 -15.47
C GLU A 102 16.82 -2.42 -14.63
N GLN A 103 16.02 -3.34 -15.17
CA GLN A 103 15.53 -4.57 -14.52
C GLN A 103 14.73 -4.27 -13.24
N LEU A 104 13.98 -3.19 -13.22
CA LEU A 104 13.12 -2.77 -12.10
C LEU A 104 11.67 -3.27 -12.24
N ILE A 105 11.33 -3.90 -13.38
CA ILE A 105 10.00 -4.43 -13.66
C ILE A 105 10.05 -5.95 -13.67
N ASP A 106 9.17 -6.57 -12.90
CA ASP A 106 8.89 -8.00 -13.00
C ASP A 106 7.88 -8.26 -14.13
N ARG A 107 8.41 -8.58 -15.31
CA ARG A 107 7.60 -8.87 -16.51
C ARG A 107 6.59 -10.00 -16.29
N GLN A 108 6.92 -11.00 -15.48
CA GLN A 108 6.01 -12.11 -15.20
C GLN A 108 4.82 -11.66 -14.36
N ALA A 109 5.07 -10.79 -13.37
CA ALA A 109 4.00 -10.19 -12.58
C ALA A 109 3.07 -9.33 -13.46
N VAL A 110 3.63 -8.49 -14.35
CA VAL A 110 2.86 -7.68 -15.31
C VAL A 110 2.00 -8.56 -16.22
N ALA A 111 2.58 -9.61 -16.82
CA ALA A 111 1.84 -10.53 -17.67
C ALA A 111 0.69 -11.21 -16.92
N THR A 112 0.90 -11.57 -15.65
CA THR A 112 -0.14 -12.15 -14.79
C THR A 112 -1.27 -11.17 -14.53
N VAL A 113 -0.97 -9.89 -14.25
CA VAL A 113 -1.99 -8.86 -14.06
C VAL A 113 -2.82 -8.66 -15.32
N ILE A 114 -2.17 -8.51 -16.49
CA ILE A 114 -2.87 -8.35 -17.77
C ILE A 114 -3.77 -9.55 -18.06
N SER A 115 -3.28 -10.76 -17.84
CA SER A 115 -4.07 -11.99 -18.01
C SER A 115 -5.29 -12.03 -17.09
N ASN A 116 -5.14 -11.63 -15.83
CA ASN A 116 -6.24 -11.63 -14.85
C ASN A 116 -7.30 -10.56 -15.14
N VAL A 117 -6.87 -9.39 -15.60
CA VAL A 117 -7.78 -8.29 -16.00
C VAL A 117 -8.46 -8.61 -17.33
N GLY A 118 -7.76 -9.31 -18.23
CA GLY A 118 -8.17 -9.62 -19.59
C GLY A 118 -7.80 -8.50 -20.57
N GLU A 119 -7.22 -8.87 -21.70
CA GLU A 119 -6.78 -7.89 -22.72
C GLU A 119 -7.91 -6.99 -23.23
N GLY A 120 -9.14 -7.50 -23.30
CA GLY A 120 -10.33 -6.75 -23.72
C GLY A 120 -10.77 -5.63 -22.77
N ALA A 121 -10.19 -5.53 -21.56
CA ALA A 121 -10.43 -4.43 -20.63
C ALA A 121 -9.62 -3.17 -20.97
N PHE A 122 -8.64 -3.28 -21.87
CA PHE A 122 -7.78 -2.17 -22.29
C PHE A 122 -8.29 -1.59 -23.62
N CYS A 123 -8.10 -0.28 -23.80
CA CYS A 123 -8.40 0.37 -25.06
C CYS A 123 -7.49 -0.18 -26.17
N ASP A 124 -8.03 -0.24 -27.41
CA ASP A 124 -7.31 -0.66 -28.58
C ASP A 124 -6.00 0.14 -28.75
N GLY A 125 -4.91 -0.56 -28.90
CA GLY A 125 -3.60 0.03 -29.10
C GLY A 125 -2.83 0.35 -27.83
N VAL A 126 -3.45 0.44 -26.64
CA VAL A 126 -2.72 0.69 -25.37
C VAL A 126 -1.73 -0.43 -25.11
N LEU A 127 -2.16 -1.68 -25.14
CA LEU A 127 -1.27 -2.83 -24.94
C LEU A 127 -0.14 -2.90 -25.98
N ARG A 128 -0.39 -2.43 -27.22
CA ARG A 128 0.65 -2.38 -28.25
C ARG A 128 1.76 -1.38 -27.92
N ILE A 129 1.42 -0.25 -27.26
CA ILE A 129 2.40 0.77 -26.86
C ILE A 129 3.27 0.27 -25.71
N VAL A 130 2.67 -0.53 -24.82
CA VAL A 130 3.33 -1.05 -23.62
C VAL A 130 3.94 -2.45 -23.78
N ARG A 131 3.93 -2.99 -25.01
CA ARG A 131 4.62 -4.25 -25.31
C ARG A 131 6.04 -4.00 -25.80
N THR A 132 6.93 -4.88 -25.43
CA THR A 132 8.28 -4.94 -25.94
C THR A 132 8.31 -5.52 -27.37
N GLU A 133 9.47 -5.45 -28.06
CA GLU A 133 9.65 -6.00 -29.41
C GLU A 133 9.36 -7.50 -29.49
N ASP A 134 9.61 -8.24 -28.42
CA ASP A 134 9.29 -9.67 -28.31
C ASP A 134 7.81 -9.96 -28.04
N GLY A 135 6.96 -8.93 -27.95
CA GLY A 135 5.53 -9.02 -27.72
C GLY A 135 5.13 -9.19 -26.25
N SER A 136 6.06 -9.27 -25.32
CA SER A 136 5.76 -9.27 -23.90
C SER A 136 5.33 -7.88 -23.43
N ALA A 137 4.47 -7.82 -22.41
CA ALA A 137 4.14 -6.56 -21.76
C ALA A 137 5.18 -6.25 -20.68
N TRP A 138 5.61 -4.99 -20.60
CA TRP A 138 6.53 -4.52 -19.58
C TRP A 138 5.89 -3.46 -18.66
N THR A 139 4.65 -3.07 -18.93
CA THR A 139 3.80 -2.25 -18.06
C THR A 139 2.37 -2.74 -18.11
#